data_8d3fb37de6e1faf0fd9f3f9fa3b901c1
#
_entry.id   8d3fb37de6e1faf0fd9f3f9fa3b901c1
#
_cell.length_a   1.000
_cell.length_b   1.000
_cell.length_c   1.000
_cell.angle_alpha   90.00
_cell.angle_beta   90.00
_cell.angle_gamma   90.00
#
_symmetry.space_group_name_H-M   'P 1'
#
loop_
_entity.id
_entity.type
_entity.pdbx_description
1 polymer ?
#
loop_
_entity_poly.entity_id
_entity_poly.type
_entity_poly.pdbx_seq_one_letter_code
_entity_poly.pdbx_strand_id
1 'polypeptide(L)' 'MSKNFNKVKTYYDNYLAGTKPAWDKQRVYNVVGKWITPEEYELITGEPYVAPEE' A
#
# COMPACT_ATOMS: atom_id res chain seq x y z
N MET A 1 6.88 -9.61 -8.22
CA MET A 1 5.99 -8.73 -7.47
C MET A 1 4.72 -8.44 -8.24
N SER A 2 3.70 -7.96 -7.56
CA SER A 2 2.44 -7.68 -8.21
C SER A 2 2.59 -6.57 -9.25
N LYS A 3 1.76 -6.64 -10.27
CA LYS A 3 1.76 -5.69 -11.37
C LYS A 3 1.57 -4.25 -10.88
N ASN A 4 0.81 -4.08 -9.80
CA ASN A 4 0.47 -2.76 -9.29
C ASN A 4 1.35 -2.30 -8.14
N PHE A 5 2.38 -3.07 -7.80
CA PHE A 5 3.23 -2.76 -6.65
C PHE A 5 3.86 -1.37 -6.77
N ASN A 6 4.50 -1.09 -7.90
CA ASN A 6 5.17 0.21 -8.09
C ASN A 6 4.17 1.36 -8.07
N LYS A 7 2.98 1.16 -8.62
CA LYS A 7 1.96 2.20 -8.63
C LYS A 7 1.52 2.55 -7.22
N VAL A 8 1.20 1.53 -6.43
CA VAL A 8 0.75 1.74 -5.05
C VAL A 8 1.86 2.36 -4.21
N LYS A 9 3.08 1.86 -4.37
CA LYS A 9 4.23 2.42 -3.66
C LYS A 9 4.42 3.89 -3.98
N THR A 10 4.32 4.26 -5.27
CA THR A 10 4.45 5.65 -5.69
C THR A 10 3.38 6.51 -5.03
N TYR A 11 2.14 6.05 -5.00
CA TYR A 11 1.04 6.81 -4.41
C TYR A 11 1.23 6.99 -2.91
N TYR A 12 1.74 5.97 -2.22
CA TYR A 12 2.01 6.09 -0.79
C TYR A 12 3.18 7.06 -0.55
N ASP A 13 4.23 6.96 -1.36
CA ASP A 13 5.36 7.89 -1.26
C ASP A 13 4.89 9.33 -1.47
N ASN A 14 3.97 9.55 -2.42
CA ASN A 14 3.39 10.88 -2.65
C ASN A 14 2.63 11.36 -1.41
N TYR A 15 1.91 10.46 -0.76
CA TYR A 15 1.20 10.80 0.46
C TYR A 15 2.16 11.28 1.54
N LEU A 16 3.28 10.59 1.72
CA LEU A 16 4.29 10.97 2.71
C LEU A 16 4.95 12.31 2.36
N ALA A 17 5.12 12.56 1.06
CA ALA A 17 5.74 13.79 0.58
C ALA A 17 4.77 14.96 0.47
N GLY A 18 3.47 14.70 0.61
CA GLY A 18 2.45 15.73 0.48
C GLY A 18 2.11 16.10 -0.95
N THR A 19 2.41 15.22 -1.91
CA THR A 19 2.09 15.44 -3.33
C THR A 19 0.94 14.55 -3.75
N LYS A 20 0.45 14.73 -4.96
CA LYS A 20 -0.68 13.97 -5.50
C LYS A 20 -0.28 13.27 -6.79
N PRO A 21 -0.94 12.17 -7.15
CA PRO A 21 -1.98 11.45 -6.38
C PRO A 21 -1.39 10.80 -5.14
N ALA A 22 -2.14 10.81 -4.05
CA ALA A 22 -1.66 10.32 -2.76
C ALA A 22 -2.64 9.30 -2.18
N TRP A 23 -2.11 8.21 -1.67
CA TRP A 23 -2.88 7.18 -0.99
C TRP A 23 -2.33 7.04 0.43
N ASP A 24 -3.20 7.20 1.41
CA ASP A 24 -2.79 6.97 2.80
C ASP A 24 -2.69 5.46 3.08
N LYS A 25 -2.25 5.13 4.28
CA LYS A 25 -2.04 3.75 4.66
C LYS A 25 -3.34 2.93 4.59
N GLN A 26 -4.46 3.53 4.96
CA GLN A 26 -5.74 2.84 4.92
C GLN A 26 -6.11 2.43 3.49
N ARG A 27 -5.83 3.30 2.54
CA ARG A 27 -6.12 3.01 1.14
C ARG A 27 -5.22 1.90 0.60
N VAL A 28 -3.94 1.93 0.98
CA VAL A 28 -3.01 0.86 0.60
C VAL A 28 -3.48 -0.46 1.22
N TYR A 29 -3.90 -0.42 2.48
CA TYR A 29 -4.41 -1.60 3.17
C TYR A 29 -5.60 -2.20 2.42
N ASN A 30 -6.50 -1.36 1.92
CA ASN A 30 -7.72 -1.83 1.27
C ASN A 30 -7.47 -2.54 -0.06
N VAL A 31 -6.33 -2.33 -0.69
CA VAL A 31 -6.01 -3.00 -1.97
C VAL A 31 -5.15 -4.23 -1.78
N VAL A 32 -4.81 -4.59 -0.54
CA VAL A 32 -4.10 -5.84 -0.28
C VAL A 32 -5.01 -7.01 -0.62
N GLY A 33 -4.48 -7.97 -1.37
CA GLY A 33 -5.26 -9.10 -1.85
C GLY A 33 -5.92 -8.87 -3.19
N LYS A 34 -5.93 -7.62 -3.67
CA LYS A 34 -6.47 -7.29 -4.98
C LYS A 34 -5.37 -6.82 -5.93
N TRP A 35 -4.60 -5.84 -5.49
CA TRP A 35 -3.55 -5.23 -6.30
C TRP A 35 -2.15 -5.60 -5.82
N ILE A 36 -1.99 -5.84 -4.53
CA ILE A 36 -0.70 -6.17 -3.93
C ILE A 36 -0.89 -7.31 -2.93
N THR A 37 0.24 -7.87 -2.49
CA THR A 37 0.23 -8.93 -1.48
C THR A 37 0.51 -8.34 -0.10
N PRO A 38 0.24 -9.10 0.99
CA PRO A 38 0.59 -8.63 2.34
C PRO A 38 2.07 -8.29 2.49
N GLU A 39 2.95 -9.06 1.86
CA GLU A 39 4.38 -8.78 1.91
C GLU A 39 4.69 -7.43 1.26
N GLU A 40 4.01 -7.14 0.16
CA GLU A 40 4.20 -5.88 -0.53
C GLU A 40 3.68 -4.69 0.29
N TYR A 41 2.59 -4.90 1.02
CA TYR A 41 2.09 -3.88 1.95
C TYR A 41 3.19 -3.50 2.94
N GLU A 42 3.86 -4.49 3.50
CA GLU A 42 4.94 -4.25 4.46
C GLU A 42 6.10 -3.51 3.80
N LEU A 43 6.46 -3.88 2.57
CA LEU A 43 7.53 -3.20 1.85
C LEU A 43 7.19 -1.74 1.56
N ILE A 44 5.92 -1.46 1.31
CA ILE A 44 5.48 -0.11 0.98
C ILE A 44 5.36 0.77 2.22
N THR A 45 4.70 0.28 3.25
CA THR A 45 4.38 1.08 4.42
C THR A 45 5.38 0.96 5.55
N GLY A 46 6.19 -0.08 5.53
CA GLY A 46 7.13 -0.35 6.61
C GLY A 46 6.49 -0.98 7.83
N GLU A 47 5.23 -1.40 7.74
CA GLU A 47 4.52 -2.02 8.83
C GLU A 47 3.94 -3.36 8.41
N PRO A 48 3.92 -4.35 9.30
CA PRO A 48 3.36 -5.65 8.95
C PRO A 48 1.87 -5.56 8.67
N TYR A 49 1.43 -6.32 7.67
CA TYR A 49 0.01 -6.39 7.35
C TYR A 49 -0.68 -7.28 8.36
N VAL A 50 -1.72 -6.76 8.97
CA VAL A 50 -2.56 -7.54 9.90
C VAL A 50 -3.92 -7.68 9.25
N ALA A 51 -4.29 -8.93 8.92
CA ALA A 51 -5.58 -9.19 8.30
C ALA A 51 -6.71 -8.79 9.25
N PRO A 52 -7.82 -8.27 8.70
CA PRO A 52 -8.95 -7.91 9.55
C PRO A 52 -9.54 -9.15 10.20
N GLU A 53 -9.97 -9.00 11.43
CA GLU A 53 -10.66 -10.09 12.13
C GLU A 53 -12.11 -10.14 11.66
N GLU A 54 -12.62 -11.36 11.62
CA GLU A 54 -13.99 -11.59 11.22
C GLU A 54 -14.93 -11.63 12.38
#